data_140d0ee8ac4cca02b842c9194473cd56
#
_entry.id   140d0ee8ac4cca02b842c9194473cd56
#
_cell.length_a   1.000
_cell.length_b   1.000
_cell.length_c   1.000
_cell.angle_alpha   90.00
_cell.angle_beta   90.00
_cell.angle_gamma   90.00
#
_symmetry.space_group_name_H-M   'P 1'
#
loop_
_entity.id
_entity.type
_entity.pdbx_description
1 polymer ?
#
loop_
_entity_poly.entity_id
_entity_poly.type
_entity_poly.pdbx_seq_one_letter_code
_entity_poly.pdbx_strand_id
1 'polypeptide(L)'
;MTASEVRRPRVFSGIQPTGGLHLGNYLGAIRNWVRDLDRFDNIFCIVDLHALTSLPDPDEIRAKTLEVAALYVASGLDPSRCEIFVHSHVPAHTELGWIMECVTPMGWLERMTQFKARLQRQGRERIGTGVFTYPDLMTADILLYDADFVPVGGDQRQHIELARDVAQRLNGLRGEVVRVPEPLISDVGARVMGLDDPTIKMSKSVAVQRPMHAIFMLDEPDLIRRKVSRAQTDTEPAVLEPLGDGVANLVDIYAALHDISHDVALDHFRGKRYGELKGETADAIIDVLTPIQQRAAELLSDPESLQQQLRESSARAEAVAAATLDRVQEALGLLR
;
A
#
# COMPACT_ATOMS: atom_id res chain seq x y z
N MET A 1 36.67 7.13 20.51
CA MET A 1 35.97 7.24 19.23
C MET A 1 34.74 6.32 19.29
N THR A 2 33.60 6.85 19.67
CA THR A 2 32.32 6.12 19.67
C THR A 2 31.95 5.86 18.23
N ALA A 3 31.77 4.58 17.87
CA ALA A 3 31.18 4.22 16.58
C ALA A 3 29.84 4.96 16.45
N SER A 4 29.72 5.86 15.48
CA SER A 4 28.45 6.44 15.13
C SER A 4 27.58 5.25 14.70
N GLU A 5 26.53 4.94 15.45
CA GLU A 5 25.52 4.01 14.99
C GLU A 5 25.04 4.49 13.62
N VAL A 6 25.33 3.70 12.61
CA VAL A 6 24.87 3.99 11.24
C VAL A 6 23.35 3.92 11.28
N ARG A 7 22.67 5.06 11.13
CA ARG A 7 21.20 5.13 11.07
C ARG A 7 20.70 4.15 10.01
N ARG A 8 19.77 3.27 10.39
CA ARG A 8 19.07 2.43 9.39
C ARG A 8 18.36 3.33 8.37
N PRO A 9 18.41 2.99 7.08
CA PRO A 9 17.65 3.74 6.07
C PRO A 9 16.17 3.76 6.43
N ARG A 10 15.51 4.90 6.24
CA ARG A 10 14.09 5.06 6.56
C ARG A 10 13.22 4.74 5.36
N VAL A 11 12.16 3.98 5.62
CA VAL A 11 11.14 3.63 4.64
C VAL A 11 9.81 4.25 5.06
N PHE A 12 9.14 4.92 4.13
CA PHE A 12 7.78 5.40 4.29
C PHE A 12 6.85 4.68 3.32
N SER A 13 5.73 4.19 3.81
CA SER A 13 4.68 3.62 2.97
C SER A 13 3.31 3.77 3.62
N GLY A 14 2.23 3.60 2.83
CA GLY A 14 0.88 3.72 3.34
C GLY A 14 -0.17 3.08 2.45
N ILE A 15 -1.31 2.75 3.05
CA ILE A 15 -2.49 2.24 2.34
C ILE A 15 -3.71 3.08 2.71
N GLN A 16 -4.52 3.39 1.70
CA GLN A 16 -5.80 4.07 1.90
C GLN A 16 -6.82 3.14 2.55
N PRO A 17 -7.52 3.59 3.60
CA PRO A 17 -8.57 2.83 4.28
C PRO A 17 -9.90 2.91 3.51
N THR A 18 -9.89 2.50 2.23
CA THR A 18 -11.07 2.45 1.36
C THR A 18 -11.32 1.03 0.89
N GLY A 19 -12.53 0.52 1.08
CA GLY A 19 -12.83 -0.89 0.82
C GLY A 19 -11.96 -1.85 1.65
N GLY A 20 -12.04 -3.16 1.41
CA GLY A 20 -11.22 -4.15 2.11
C GLY A 20 -9.80 -4.25 1.57
N LEU A 21 -8.83 -4.69 2.37
CA LEU A 21 -7.53 -5.13 1.88
C LEU A 21 -7.68 -6.49 1.19
N HIS A 22 -7.04 -6.65 0.04
CA HIS A 22 -7.09 -7.90 -0.72
C HIS A 22 -5.73 -8.62 -0.73
N LEU A 23 -5.72 -9.87 -1.16
CA LEU A 23 -4.54 -10.74 -1.21
C LEU A 23 -3.35 -10.07 -1.94
N GLY A 24 -3.63 -9.29 -2.99
CA GLY A 24 -2.60 -8.53 -3.69
C GLY A 24 -1.97 -7.41 -2.86
N ASN A 25 -2.69 -6.81 -1.88
CA ASN A 25 -2.09 -5.88 -0.92
C ASN A 25 -1.20 -6.63 0.08
N TYR A 26 -1.64 -7.79 0.53
CA TYR A 26 -0.87 -8.62 1.45
C TYR A 26 0.44 -9.11 0.81
N LEU A 27 0.36 -9.83 -0.32
CA LEU A 27 1.52 -10.41 -0.99
C LEU A 27 2.43 -9.35 -1.65
N GLY A 28 1.84 -8.26 -2.17
CA GLY A 28 2.60 -7.24 -2.89
C GLY A 28 3.22 -6.16 -1.99
N ALA A 29 2.74 -5.98 -0.76
CA ALA A 29 3.20 -4.92 0.13
C ALA A 29 3.40 -5.41 1.57
N ILE A 30 2.33 -5.74 2.32
CA ILE A 30 2.37 -5.93 3.77
C ILE A 30 3.38 -7.03 4.17
N ARG A 31 3.36 -8.16 3.48
CA ARG A 31 4.29 -9.27 3.75
C ARG A 31 5.75 -8.86 3.56
N ASN A 32 6.06 -8.07 2.55
CA ASN A 32 7.40 -7.56 2.31
C ASN A 32 7.83 -6.58 3.41
N TRP A 33 6.91 -5.74 3.89
CA TRP A 33 7.17 -4.83 5.00
C TRP A 33 7.51 -5.59 6.28
N VAL A 34 6.77 -6.66 6.59
CA VAL A 34 7.04 -7.54 7.75
C VAL A 34 8.41 -8.20 7.63
N ARG A 35 8.74 -8.74 6.44
CA ARG A 35 10.05 -9.36 6.19
C ARG A 35 11.21 -8.40 6.40
N ASP A 36 11.02 -7.15 6.01
CA ASP A 36 12.07 -6.13 5.98
C ASP A 36 12.10 -5.23 7.24
N LEU A 37 11.34 -5.56 8.31
CA LEU A 37 11.25 -4.77 9.54
C LEU A 37 12.60 -4.50 10.20
N ASP A 38 13.54 -5.45 10.18
CA ASP A 38 14.87 -5.27 10.78
C ASP A 38 15.85 -4.52 9.88
N ARG A 39 15.55 -4.41 8.60
CA ARG A 39 16.44 -3.78 7.61
C ARG A 39 16.34 -2.27 7.62
N PHE A 40 15.16 -1.74 7.95
CA PHE A 40 14.80 -0.35 7.80
C PHE A 40 14.25 0.26 9.09
N ASP A 41 14.30 1.58 9.17
CA ASP A 41 13.49 2.40 10.07
C ASP A 41 12.14 2.62 9.36
N ASN A 42 11.12 1.88 9.79
CA ASN A 42 9.88 1.72 9.04
C ASN A 42 8.76 2.61 9.57
N ILE A 43 8.12 3.35 8.67
CA ILE A 43 6.99 4.22 8.96
C ILE A 43 5.83 3.84 8.03
N PHE A 44 4.73 3.35 8.60
CA PHE A 44 3.53 2.92 7.88
C PHE A 44 2.35 3.80 8.23
N CYS A 45 1.84 4.51 7.25
CA CYS A 45 0.75 5.45 7.39
C CYS A 45 -0.57 4.86 6.88
N ILE A 46 -1.64 4.99 7.66
CA ILE A 46 -3.01 4.74 7.18
C ILE A 46 -3.52 6.06 6.63
N VAL A 47 -3.49 6.18 5.28
CA VAL A 47 -3.66 7.47 4.60
C VAL A 47 -5.14 7.82 4.38
N ASP A 48 -5.83 8.13 5.48
CA ASP A 48 -7.25 8.47 5.50
C ASP A 48 -7.55 9.82 4.82
N LEU A 49 -6.64 10.81 4.86
CA LEU A 49 -6.82 12.06 4.13
C LEU A 49 -6.85 11.84 2.61
N HIS A 50 -6.07 10.90 2.07
CA HIS A 50 -6.16 10.55 0.64
C HIS A 50 -7.49 9.89 0.29
N ALA A 51 -8.12 9.17 1.22
CA ALA A 51 -9.43 8.57 1.00
C ALA A 51 -10.53 9.63 0.77
N LEU A 52 -10.36 10.85 1.33
CA LEU A 52 -11.30 11.96 1.14
C LEU A 52 -11.46 12.39 -0.32
N THR A 53 -10.52 12.04 -1.21
CA THR A 53 -10.68 12.29 -2.66
C THR A 53 -11.88 11.59 -3.27
N SER A 54 -12.45 10.59 -2.60
CA SER A 54 -13.69 9.89 -2.99
C SER A 54 -14.88 10.19 -2.08
N LEU A 55 -14.72 11.01 -1.05
CA LEU A 55 -15.73 11.39 -0.06
C LEU A 55 -16.50 10.17 0.48
N PRO A 56 -15.83 9.22 1.13
CA PRO A 56 -16.49 8.05 1.69
C PRO A 56 -17.44 8.43 2.82
N ASP A 57 -18.36 7.53 3.16
CA ASP A 57 -19.21 7.69 4.34
C ASP A 57 -18.34 7.84 5.62
N PRO A 58 -18.70 8.76 6.55
CA PRO A 58 -17.91 8.99 7.77
C PRO A 58 -17.78 7.76 8.69
N ASP A 59 -18.76 6.91 8.75
CA ASP A 59 -18.70 5.71 9.60
C ASP A 59 -17.90 4.61 8.88
N GLU A 60 -18.00 4.53 7.56
CA GLU A 60 -17.18 3.62 6.74
C GLU A 60 -15.70 3.94 6.88
N ILE A 61 -15.28 5.21 6.72
CA ILE A 61 -13.85 5.56 6.80
C ILE A 61 -13.27 5.30 8.20
N ARG A 62 -14.05 5.56 9.29
CA ARG A 62 -13.61 5.24 10.66
C ARG A 62 -13.41 3.73 10.83
N ALA A 63 -14.40 2.94 10.44
CA ALA A 63 -14.33 1.49 10.54
C ALA A 63 -13.18 0.91 9.72
N LYS A 64 -12.99 1.40 8.49
CA LYS A 64 -11.91 0.94 7.61
C LYS A 64 -10.52 1.37 8.06
N THR A 65 -10.39 2.52 8.72
CA THR A 65 -9.11 2.94 9.33
C THR A 65 -8.70 1.96 10.43
N LEU A 66 -9.62 1.58 11.32
CA LEU A 66 -9.34 0.58 12.35
C LEU A 66 -9.11 -0.83 11.78
N GLU A 67 -9.86 -1.21 10.75
CA GLU A 67 -9.68 -2.49 10.05
C GLU A 67 -8.28 -2.59 9.44
N VAL A 68 -7.79 -1.54 8.76
CA VAL A 68 -6.45 -1.51 8.18
C VAL A 68 -5.38 -1.58 9.27
N ALA A 69 -5.56 -0.83 10.38
CA ALA A 69 -4.64 -0.89 11.52
C ALA A 69 -4.55 -2.30 12.11
N ALA A 70 -5.72 -2.92 12.36
CA ALA A 70 -5.78 -4.28 12.89
C ALA A 70 -5.12 -5.30 11.94
N LEU A 71 -5.37 -5.18 10.63
CA LEU A 71 -4.75 -6.06 9.62
C LEU A 71 -3.23 -5.85 9.51
N TYR A 72 -2.73 -4.63 9.66
CA TYR A 72 -1.29 -4.37 9.71
C TYR A 72 -0.64 -5.13 10.88
N VAL A 73 -1.14 -4.91 12.09
CA VAL A 73 -0.61 -5.57 13.30
C VAL A 73 -0.80 -7.09 13.23
N ALA A 74 -1.98 -7.57 12.82
CA ALA A 74 -2.28 -8.98 12.69
C ALA A 74 -1.41 -9.70 11.63
N SER A 75 -0.96 -8.97 10.59
CA SER A 75 -0.06 -9.50 9.57
C SER A 75 1.40 -9.57 10.03
N GLY A 76 1.74 -9.05 11.23
CA GLY A 76 3.08 -9.12 11.80
C GLY A 76 3.85 -7.80 11.83
N LEU A 77 3.23 -6.66 11.48
CA LEU A 77 3.83 -5.35 11.72
C LEU A 77 3.78 -5.05 13.22
N ASP A 78 4.94 -5.16 13.86
CA ASP A 78 5.09 -4.95 15.31
C ASP A 78 5.21 -3.46 15.64
N PRO A 79 4.24 -2.86 16.39
CA PRO A 79 4.29 -1.44 16.76
C PRO A 79 5.49 -1.05 17.65
N SER A 80 6.21 -2.02 18.21
CA SER A 80 7.46 -1.77 18.93
C SER A 80 8.69 -1.61 18.00
N ARG A 81 8.55 -2.00 16.73
CA ARG A 81 9.62 -2.05 15.72
C ARG A 81 9.40 -1.13 14.52
N CYS A 82 8.20 -0.58 14.39
CA CYS A 82 7.83 0.35 13.32
C CYS A 82 6.75 1.31 13.82
N GLU A 83 6.63 2.46 13.17
CA GLU A 83 5.52 3.37 13.43
C GLU A 83 4.33 3.00 12.55
N ILE A 84 3.16 2.82 13.19
CA ILE A 84 1.87 2.63 12.50
C ILE A 84 0.95 3.72 12.98
N PHE A 85 0.58 4.66 12.12
CA PHE A 85 -0.21 5.81 12.53
C PHE A 85 -1.27 6.20 11.50
N VAL A 86 -2.20 7.06 11.92
CA VAL A 86 -3.26 7.59 11.08
C VAL A 86 -2.84 8.97 10.55
N HIS A 87 -2.94 9.16 9.26
CA HIS A 87 -2.51 10.35 8.53
C HIS A 87 -3.12 11.64 9.12
N SER A 88 -4.43 11.66 9.34
CA SER A 88 -5.15 12.82 9.90
C SER A 88 -4.77 13.16 11.34
N HIS A 89 -4.06 12.29 12.05
CA HIS A 89 -3.56 12.57 13.40
C HIS A 89 -2.29 13.43 13.41
N VAL A 90 -1.66 13.66 12.25
CA VAL A 90 -0.39 14.39 12.09
C VAL A 90 -0.63 15.60 11.19
N PRO A 91 -0.99 16.79 11.75
CA PRO A 91 -1.32 17.98 10.97
C PRO A 91 -0.22 18.45 10.01
N ALA A 92 1.04 18.18 10.33
CA ALA A 92 2.20 18.53 9.50
C ALA A 92 2.07 18.09 8.04
N HIS A 93 1.37 16.97 7.77
CA HIS A 93 1.11 16.49 6.40
C HIS A 93 0.36 17.51 5.54
N THR A 94 -0.71 18.09 6.07
CA THR A 94 -1.52 19.08 5.34
C THR A 94 -0.80 20.39 5.21
N GLU A 95 -0.01 20.78 6.21
CA GLU A 95 0.75 22.02 6.17
C GLU A 95 1.89 21.93 5.15
N LEU A 96 2.69 20.87 5.17
CA LEU A 96 3.70 20.65 4.14
C LEU A 96 3.06 20.41 2.77
N GLY A 97 1.89 19.75 2.71
CA GLY A 97 1.12 19.57 1.49
C GLY A 97 0.81 20.88 0.79
N TRP A 98 0.32 21.89 1.53
CA TRP A 98 0.12 23.23 1.01
C TRP A 98 1.42 23.87 0.48
N ILE A 99 2.52 23.70 1.19
CA ILE A 99 3.82 24.20 0.75
C ILE A 99 4.25 23.53 -0.56
N MET A 100 4.04 22.21 -0.68
CA MET A 100 4.35 21.46 -1.91
C MET A 100 3.49 21.93 -3.08
N GLU A 101 2.19 22.18 -2.89
CA GLU A 101 1.32 22.78 -3.91
C GLU A 101 1.85 24.15 -4.41
N CYS A 102 2.44 24.95 -3.53
CA CYS A 102 3.06 26.23 -3.92
C CYS A 102 4.39 26.05 -4.68
N VAL A 103 5.09 24.95 -4.48
CA VAL A 103 6.38 24.64 -5.14
C VAL A 103 6.19 23.94 -6.48
N THR A 104 5.16 23.11 -6.60
CA THR A 104 4.92 22.23 -7.76
C THR A 104 4.30 23.02 -8.92
N PRO A 105 4.91 23.00 -10.12
CA PRO A 105 4.29 23.60 -11.30
C PRO A 105 3.01 22.83 -11.71
N MET A 106 1.90 23.52 -11.97
CA MET A 106 0.63 22.90 -12.38
C MET A 106 0.79 21.90 -13.54
N GLY A 107 1.61 22.17 -14.52
CA GLY A 107 1.85 21.27 -15.65
C GLY A 107 2.47 19.93 -15.28
N TRP A 108 3.05 19.79 -14.07
CA TRP A 108 3.52 18.49 -13.57
C TRP A 108 2.33 17.63 -13.11
N LEU A 109 1.38 18.23 -12.38
CA LEU A 109 0.16 17.58 -11.94
C LEU A 109 -0.76 17.22 -13.12
N GLU A 110 -0.86 18.09 -14.13
CA GLU A 110 -1.65 17.83 -15.35
C GLU A 110 -1.15 16.61 -16.13
N ARG A 111 0.12 16.22 -15.99
CA ARG A 111 0.69 15.03 -16.64
C ARG A 111 0.39 13.74 -15.93
N MET A 112 -0.09 13.79 -14.67
CA MET A 112 -0.38 12.60 -13.87
C MET A 112 -1.45 11.73 -14.52
N THR A 113 -1.11 10.46 -14.73
CA THR A 113 -1.98 9.50 -15.45
C THR A 113 -3.28 9.24 -14.69
N GLN A 114 -3.23 9.18 -13.37
CA GLN A 114 -4.42 8.97 -12.53
C GLN A 114 -5.39 10.12 -12.59
N PHE A 115 -4.91 11.36 -12.60
CA PHE A 115 -5.75 12.53 -12.81
C PHE A 115 -6.48 12.49 -14.18
N LYS A 116 -5.73 12.19 -15.26
CA LYS A 116 -6.29 12.06 -16.61
C LYS A 116 -7.37 10.96 -16.67
N ALA A 117 -7.09 9.80 -16.08
CA ALA A 117 -8.06 8.69 -16.05
C ALA A 117 -9.34 9.04 -15.26
N ARG A 118 -9.22 9.74 -14.11
CA ARG A 118 -10.37 10.22 -13.35
C ARG A 118 -11.17 11.25 -14.13
N LEU A 119 -10.49 12.20 -14.76
CA LEU A 119 -11.10 13.23 -15.59
C LEU A 119 -11.94 12.64 -16.74
N GLN A 120 -11.40 11.62 -17.42
CA GLN A 120 -12.11 10.91 -18.48
C GLN A 120 -13.35 10.15 -17.99
N ARG A 121 -13.30 9.55 -16.78
CA ARG A 121 -14.41 8.75 -16.24
C ARG A 121 -15.55 9.58 -15.65
N GLN A 122 -15.25 10.69 -14.98
CA GLN A 122 -16.21 11.43 -14.16
C GLN A 122 -16.58 12.81 -14.72
N GLY A 123 -15.75 13.36 -15.62
CA GLY A 123 -15.88 14.74 -16.10
C GLY A 123 -15.37 15.77 -15.09
N ARG A 124 -14.94 16.93 -15.59
CA ARG A 124 -14.27 17.97 -14.81
C ARG A 124 -15.14 18.56 -13.68
N GLU A 125 -16.44 18.64 -13.88
CA GLU A 125 -17.37 19.27 -12.95
C GLU A 125 -17.64 18.43 -11.68
N ARG A 126 -17.33 17.13 -11.71
CA ARG A 126 -17.61 16.19 -10.61
C ARG A 126 -16.37 15.83 -9.80
N ILE A 127 -15.21 16.31 -10.20
CA ILE A 127 -13.94 15.97 -9.55
C ILE A 127 -13.57 17.10 -8.58
N GLY A 128 -13.40 16.74 -7.29
CA GLY A 128 -12.86 17.68 -6.30
C GLY A 128 -11.40 18.02 -6.60
N THR A 129 -10.98 19.24 -6.21
CA THR A 129 -9.60 19.74 -6.40
C THR A 129 -8.56 18.78 -5.81
N GLY A 130 -8.87 18.11 -4.69
CA GLY A 130 -7.99 17.12 -4.07
C GLY A 130 -7.58 15.96 -4.99
N VAL A 131 -8.38 15.62 -6.03
CA VAL A 131 -7.97 14.63 -7.05
C VAL A 131 -6.84 15.17 -7.94
N PHE A 132 -6.71 16.47 -8.08
CA PHE A 132 -5.64 17.11 -8.82
C PHE A 132 -4.40 17.29 -7.96
N THR A 133 -4.56 17.66 -6.68
CA THR A 133 -3.46 18.06 -5.79
C THR A 133 -2.98 16.96 -4.84
N TYR A 134 -3.68 15.81 -4.73
CA TYR A 134 -3.22 14.71 -3.84
C TYR A 134 -1.78 14.23 -4.10
N PRO A 135 -1.18 14.34 -5.29
CA PRO A 135 0.22 13.96 -5.47
C PRO A 135 1.19 14.86 -4.71
N ASP A 136 0.81 16.12 -4.45
CA ASP A 136 1.59 17.04 -3.61
C ASP A 136 1.45 16.68 -2.13
N LEU A 137 0.25 16.29 -1.69
CA LEU A 137 0.06 15.73 -0.35
C LEU A 137 0.88 14.44 -0.15
N MET A 138 0.89 13.54 -1.13
CA MET A 138 1.73 12.34 -1.09
C MET A 138 3.23 12.69 -1.08
N THR A 139 3.63 13.73 -1.80
CA THR A 139 5.00 14.24 -1.75
C THR A 139 5.34 14.71 -0.34
N ALA A 140 4.47 15.49 0.30
CA ALA A 140 4.63 15.93 1.68
C ALA A 140 4.73 14.76 2.65
N ASP A 141 3.89 13.73 2.51
CA ASP A 141 3.91 12.53 3.33
C ASP A 141 5.28 11.86 3.36
N ILE A 142 5.94 11.79 2.21
CA ILE A 142 7.24 11.16 2.06
C ILE A 142 8.36 12.06 2.62
N LEU A 143 8.30 13.35 2.29
CA LEU A 143 9.37 14.28 2.64
C LEU A 143 9.42 14.61 4.13
N LEU A 144 8.25 14.65 4.82
CA LEU A 144 8.16 14.92 6.27
C LEU A 144 9.06 14.00 7.10
N TYR A 145 9.22 12.77 6.68
CA TYR A 145 9.97 11.76 7.43
C TYR A 145 11.42 11.61 6.96
N ASP A 146 11.93 12.46 6.07
CA ASP A 146 13.25 12.27 5.44
C ASP A 146 13.42 10.81 4.96
N ALA A 147 12.40 10.26 4.28
CA ALA A 147 12.42 8.90 3.80
C ALA A 147 13.56 8.67 2.80
N ASP A 148 14.38 7.65 3.03
CA ASP A 148 15.40 7.22 2.08
C ASP A 148 14.75 6.46 0.92
N PHE A 149 13.77 5.61 1.26
CA PHE A 149 13.11 4.74 0.30
C PHE A 149 11.60 4.74 0.45
N VAL A 150 10.91 4.58 -0.68
CA VAL A 150 9.46 4.37 -0.74
C VAL A 150 9.18 3.08 -1.52
N PRO A 151 8.64 2.03 -0.87
CA PRO A 151 8.26 0.80 -1.54
C PRO A 151 7.10 1.07 -2.50
N VAL A 152 7.29 0.79 -3.78
CA VAL A 152 6.29 1.09 -4.80
C VAL A 152 6.08 -0.06 -5.76
N GLY A 153 4.82 -0.32 -6.08
CA GLY A 153 4.46 -1.07 -7.28
C GLY A 153 4.65 -0.21 -8.53
N GLY A 154 4.72 -0.84 -9.69
CA GLY A 154 4.96 -0.14 -10.97
C GLY A 154 3.98 0.99 -11.29
N ASP A 155 2.75 0.91 -10.77
CA ASP A 155 1.69 1.92 -10.93
C ASP A 155 1.89 3.19 -10.10
N GLN A 156 2.73 3.15 -9.05
CA GLN A 156 3.05 4.30 -8.18
C GLN A 156 4.36 5.00 -8.58
N ARG A 157 5.09 4.49 -9.55
CA ARG A 157 6.39 5.03 -9.95
C ARG A 157 6.32 6.51 -10.32
N GLN A 158 5.29 6.92 -11.07
CA GLN A 158 5.12 8.31 -11.49
C GLN A 158 4.95 9.28 -10.28
N HIS A 159 4.31 8.83 -9.19
CA HIS A 159 4.19 9.64 -7.97
C HIS A 159 5.53 9.84 -7.28
N ILE A 160 6.37 8.81 -7.24
CA ILE A 160 7.70 8.94 -6.63
C ILE A 160 8.61 9.81 -7.50
N GLU A 161 8.52 9.72 -8.81
CA GLU A 161 9.23 10.61 -9.73
C GLU A 161 8.81 12.07 -9.49
N LEU A 162 7.50 12.35 -9.33
CA LEU A 162 7.02 13.69 -8.96
C LEU A 162 7.59 14.15 -7.60
N ALA A 163 7.52 13.30 -6.57
CA ALA A 163 8.04 13.65 -5.23
C ALA A 163 9.54 13.99 -5.28
N ARG A 164 10.32 13.27 -6.08
CA ARG A 164 11.73 13.55 -6.31
C ARG A 164 11.96 14.89 -7.02
N ASP A 165 11.20 15.15 -8.09
CA ASP A 165 11.29 16.40 -8.84
C ASP A 165 10.94 17.61 -7.96
N VAL A 166 9.89 17.51 -7.14
CA VAL A 166 9.46 18.55 -6.21
C VAL A 166 10.52 18.78 -5.12
N ALA A 167 11.06 17.69 -4.52
CA ALA A 167 12.12 17.78 -3.54
C ALA A 167 13.38 18.44 -4.11
N GLN A 168 13.83 18.06 -5.30
CA GLN A 168 14.96 18.66 -5.98
C GLN A 168 14.72 20.13 -6.30
N ARG A 169 13.49 20.48 -6.72
CA ARG A 169 13.11 21.86 -6.99
C ARG A 169 13.15 22.72 -5.71
N LEU A 170 12.59 22.23 -4.60
CA LEU A 170 12.64 22.92 -3.32
C LEU A 170 14.08 23.13 -2.88
N ASN A 171 14.90 22.08 -2.92
CA ASN A 171 16.31 22.14 -2.58
C ASN A 171 17.10 23.11 -3.50
N GLY A 172 16.80 23.14 -4.78
CA GLY A 172 17.40 24.09 -5.71
C GLY A 172 17.04 25.57 -5.43
N LEU A 173 15.88 25.81 -4.83
CA LEU A 173 15.40 27.15 -4.47
C LEU A 173 15.89 27.63 -3.10
N ARG A 174 16.11 26.73 -2.16
CA ARG A 174 16.29 27.05 -0.71
C ARG A 174 17.49 26.36 -0.05
N GLY A 175 18.31 25.63 -0.78
CA GLY A 175 19.37 24.78 -0.22
C GLY A 175 18.85 23.37 0.11
N GLU A 176 19.70 22.49 0.61
CA GLU A 176 19.34 21.11 0.96
C GLU A 176 18.40 21.08 2.19
N VAL A 177 17.11 21.26 1.96
CA VAL A 177 16.08 21.38 3.01
C VAL A 177 15.40 20.04 3.27
N VAL A 178 15.19 19.23 2.24
CA VAL A 178 14.52 17.93 2.32
C VAL A 178 15.35 16.84 1.66
N ARG A 179 15.19 15.62 2.14
CA ARG A 179 15.81 14.45 1.51
C ARG A 179 15.06 14.08 0.23
N VAL A 180 15.80 13.77 -0.84
CA VAL A 180 15.24 13.25 -2.08
C VAL A 180 15.05 11.73 -1.94
N PRO A 181 13.80 11.21 -1.97
CA PRO A 181 13.55 9.78 -1.76
C PRO A 181 13.92 8.95 -2.99
N GLU A 182 14.22 7.66 -2.78
CA GLU A 182 14.41 6.68 -3.85
C GLU A 182 13.30 5.63 -3.88
N PRO A 183 12.85 5.18 -5.07
CA PRO A 183 11.90 4.09 -5.15
C PRO A 183 12.57 2.78 -4.68
N LEU A 184 11.93 2.07 -3.75
CA LEU A 184 12.31 0.71 -3.39
C LEU A 184 11.48 -0.25 -4.21
N ILE A 185 12.09 -0.77 -5.29
CA ILE A 185 11.46 -1.78 -6.12
C ILE A 185 11.69 -3.13 -5.45
N SER A 186 10.63 -3.80 -5.07
CA SER A 186 10.74 -5.17 -4.54
C SER A 186 10.86 -6.15 -5.70
N ASP A 187 11.99 -6.86 -5.78
CA ASP A 187 12.17 -7.96 -6.74
C ASP A 187 11.26 -9.17 -6.41
N VAL A 188 10.69 -9.19 -5.21
CA VAL A 188 9.86 -10.26 -4.67
C VAL A 188 8.49 -9.69 -4.29
N GLY A 189 7.69 -9.35 -5.27
CA GLY A 189 6.29 -8.97 -5.04
C GLY A 189 5.43 -9.66 -6.09
N ALA A 190 4.67 -10.68 -5.70
CA ALA A 190 3.73 -11.31 -6.63
C ALA A 190 2.75 -10.26 -7.15
N ARG A 191 2.77 -10.01 -8.45
CA ARG A 191 1.74 -9.22 -9.12
C ARG A 191 0.48 -10.07 -9.22
N VAL A 192 -0.32 -10.05 -8.17
CA VAL A 192 -1.57 -10.82 -8.13
C VAL A 192 -2.58 -10.23 -9.11
N MET A 193 -3.01 -11.04 -10.06
CA MET A 193 -4.03 -10.68 -11.04
C MET A 193 -5.43 -11.08 -10.58
N GLY A 194 -6.47 -10.54 -11.24
CA GLY A 194 -7.85 -10.90 -10.96
C GLY A 194 -8.12 -12.39 -11.24
N LEU A 195 -8.94 -13.01 -10.40
CA LEU A 195 -9.24 -14.44 -10.56
C LEU A 195 -10.17 -14.71 -11.74
N ASP A 196 -11.07 -13.80 -12.04
CA ASP A 196 -12.05 -13.89 -13.14
C ASP A 196 -11.54 -13.28 -14.45
N ASP A 197 -10.44 -12.51 -14.38
CA ASP A 197 -9.78 -11.89 -15.53
C ASP A 197 -8.30 -11.63 -15.20
N PRO A 198 -7.42 -12.56 -15.54
CA PRO A 198 -6.00 -12.49 -15.20
C PRO A 198 -5.22 -11.45 -16.02
N THR A 199 -5.86 -10.75 -16.94
CA THR A 199 -5.26 -9.61 -17.66
C THR A 199 -5.31 -8.32 -16.87
N ILE A 200 -6.19 -8.26 -15.85
CA ILE A 200 -6.42 -7.10 -14.99
C ILE A 200 -5.84 -7.39 -13.60
N LYS A 201 -5.04 -6.47 -13.07
CA LYS A 201 -4.50 -6.58 -11.69
C LYS A 201 -5.66 -6.68 -10.68
N MET A 202 -5.53 -7.56 -9.68
CA MET A 202 -6.47 -7.64 -8.56
C MET A 202 -6.62 -6.27 -7.91
N SER A 203 -7.85 -5.79 -7.82
CA SER A 203 -8.13 -4.46 -7.30
C SER A 203 -9.50 -4.33 -6.66
N LYS A 204 -9.59 -3.46 -5.65
CA LYS A 204 -10.84 -3.14 -4.94
C LYS A 204 -11.92 -2.59 -5.88
N SER A 205 -11.54 -1.66 -6.77
CA SER A 205 -12.47 -0.96 -7.66
C SER A 205 -13.13 -1.89 -8.68
N VAL A 206 -12.42 -2.89 -9.17
CA VAL A 206 -12.97 -3.92 -10.06
C VAL A 206 -13.86 -4.88 -9.27
N ALA A 207 -13.46 -5.25 -8.06
CA ALA A 207 -14.20 -6.19 -7.21
C ALA A 207 -15.59 -5.67 -6.79
N VAL A 208 -15.83 -4.35 -6.74
CA VAL A 208 -17.16 -3.77 -6.48
C VAL A 208 -18.20 -4.23 -7.52
N GLN A 209 -17.81 -4.30 -8.79
CA GLN A 209 -18.71 -4.75 -9.88
C GLN A 209 -18.58 -6.25 -10.17
N ARG A 210 -17.42 -6.83 -9.85
CA ARG A 210 -17.05 -8.22 -10.14
C ARG A 210 -16.55 -8.90 -8.84
N PRO A 211 -17.45 -9.34 -7.93
CA PRO A 211 -17.04 -9.82 -6.59
C PRO A 211 -16.09 -11.02 -6.59
N MET A 212 -16.04 -11.79 -7.70
CA MET A 212 -15.10 -12.92 -7.85
C MET A 212 -13.70 -12.49 -8.29
N HIS A 213 -13.49 -11.19 -8.60
CA HIS A 213 -12.22 -10.66 -9.07
C HIS A 213 -11.10 -10.71 -8.03
N ALA A 214 -11.44 -10.44 -6.77
CA ALA A 214 -10.46 -10.30 -5.70
C ALA A 214 -10.82 -11.15 -4.48
N ILE A 215 -9.78 -11.69 -3.82
CA ILE A 215 -9.88 -12.27 -2.49
C ILE A 215 -9.54 -11.17 -1.50
N PHE A 216 -10.47 -10.83 -0.61
CA PHE A 216 -10.20 -9.92 0.50
C PHE A 216 -9.59 -10.66 1.67
N MET A 217 -8.75 -9.99 2.46
CA MET A 217 -8.06 -10.61 3.60
C MET A 217 -9.03 -11.10 4.69
N LEU A 218 -10.23 -10.54 4.74
CA LEU A 218 -11.31 -10.93 5.68
C LEU A 218 -12.39 -11.82 5.02
N ASP A 219 -12.17 -12.33 3.82
CA ASP A 219 -13.10 -13.31 3.21
C ASP A 219 -13.09 -14.61 4.02
N GLU A 220 -14.28 -15.12 4.31
CA GLU A 220 -14.45 -16.42 4.97
C GLU A 220 -13.88 -17.57 4.12
N PRO A 221 -13.37 -18.66 4.73
CA PRO A 221 -12.75 -19.79 4.02
C PRO A 221 -13.59 -20.34 2.87
N ASP A 222 -14.90 -20.50 3.06
CA ASP A 222 -15.81 -21.00 2.02
C ASP A 222 -15.93 -20.04 0.83
N LEU A 223 -15.85 -18.72 1.09
CA LEU A 223 -15.87 -17.73 0.04
C LEU A 223 -14.55 -17.75 -0.74
N ILE A 224 -13.41 -17.89 -0.05
CA ILE A 224 -12.09 -18.04 -0.68
C ILE A 224 -12.10 -19.28 -1.60
N ARG A 225 -12.52 -20.45 -1.11
CA ARG A 225 -12.64 -21.67 -1.93
C ARG A 225 -13.52 -21.45 -3.16
N ARG A 226 -14.66 -20.80 -2.99
CA ARG A 226 -15.58 -20.48 -4.08
C ARG A 226 -14.97 -19.56 -5.11
N LYS A 227 -14.24 -18.51 -4.69
CA LYS A 227 -13.56 -17.57 -5.60
C LYS A 227 -12.47 -18.28 -6.39
N VAL A 228 -11.60 -19.06 -5.72
CA VAL A 228 -10.52 -19.79 -6.38
C VAL A 228 -11.04 -20.90 -7.30
N SER A 229 -12.09 -21.62 -6.90
CA SER A 229 -12.69 -22.68 -7.76
C SER A 229 -13.22 -22.11 -9.08
N ARG A 230 -13.68 -20.85 -9.07
CA ARG A 230 -14.19 -20.15 -10.26
C ARG A 230 -13.14 -19.32 -11.00
N ALA A 231 -11.90 -19.31 -10.51
CA ALA A 231 -10.82 -18.61 -11.20
C ALA A 231 -10.68 -19.09 -12.64
N GLN A 232 -10.39 -18.16 -13.53
CA GLN A 232 -10.17 -18.48 -14.94
C GLN A 232 -8.93 -19.38 -15.07
N THR A 233 -9.03 -20.40 -15.90
CA THR A 233 -7.95 -21.31 -16.29
C THR A 233 -8.06 -21.60 -17.78
N ASP A 234 -7.08 -22.30 -18.33
CA ASP A 234 -7.05 -22.68 -19.75
C ASP A 234 -8.12 -23.74 -20.07
N THR A 235 -8.28 -24.01 -21.34
CA THR A 235 -9.18 -25.06 -21.86
C THR A 235 -8.58 -26.46 -21.75
N GLU A 236 -7.27 -26.57 -21.55
CA GLU A 236 -6.55 -27.83 -21.34
C GLU A 236 -6.95 -28.46 -19.98
N PRO A 237 -6.94 -29.78 -19.85
CA PRO A 237 -7.40 -30.45 -18.64
C PRO A 237 -6.41 -30.42 -17.46
N ALA A 238 -5.17 -30.02 -17.70
CA ALA A 238 -4.06 -30.10 -16.75
C ALA A 238 -3.08 -28.91 -16.89
N VAL A 239 -2.25 -28.73 -15.86
CA VAL A 239 -1.19 -27.71 -15.84
C VAL A 239 -0.06 -28.14 -16.79
N LEU A 240 -0.03 -27.58 -17.98
CA LEU A 240 0.96 -27.85 -19.03
C LEU A 240 1.47 -26.54 -19.63
N GLU A 241 2.75 -26.49 -20.00
CA GLU A 241 3.34 -25.33 -20.67
C GLU A 241 3.04 -25.32 -22.18
N PRO A 242 2.81 -24.13 -22.79
CA PRO A 242 2.83 -22.82 -22.14
C PRO A 242 1.57 -22.58 -21.29
N LEU A 243 1.74 -21.98 -20.11
CA LEU A 243 0.64 -21.64 -19.23
C LEU A 243 -0.16 -20.45 -19.80
N GLY A 244 -1.48 -20.51 -19.71
CA GLY A 244 -2.29 -19.32 -19.85
C GLY A 244 -2.24 -18.43 -18.59
N ASP A 245 -2.62 -17.16 -18.74
CA ASP A 245 -2.48 -16.13 -17.71
C ASP A 245 -3.14 -16.51 -16.37
N GLY A 246 -4.30 -17.20 -16.41
CA GLY A 246 -5.02 -17.59 -15.20
C GLY A 246 -4.34 -18.71 -14.43
N VAL A 247 -3.78 -19.69 -15.12
CA VAL A 247 -3.01 -20.77 -14.49
C VAL A 247 -1.71 -20.20 -13.92
N ALA A 248 -0.99 -19.38 -14.67
CA ALA A 248 0.23 -18.70 -14.22
C ALA A 248 -0.03 -17.88 -12.96
N ASN A 249 -1.14 -17.09 -12.91
CA ASN A 249 -1.52 -16.33 -11.73
C ASN A 249 -1.75 -17.20 -10.48
N LEU A 250 -2.41 -18.36 -10.63
CA LEU A 250 -2.62 -19.28 -9.50
C LEU A 250 -1.30 -19.91 -9.02
N VAL A 251 -0.41 -20.28 -9.95
CA VAL A 251 0.93 -20.78 -9.62
C VAL A 251 1.76 -19.71 -8.91
N ASP A 252 1.70 -18.45 -9.37
CA ASP A 252 2.40 -17.32 -8.74
C ASP A 252 1.87 -17.03 -7.32
N ILE A 253 0.56 -17.09 -7.13
CA ILE A 253 -0.07 -16.93 -5.80
C ILE A 253 0.44 -18.04 -4.87
N TYR A 254 0.41 -19.30 -5.32
CA TYR A 254 0.89 -20.44 -4.54
C TYR A 254 2.38 -20.29 -4.20
N ALA A 255 3.20 -19.96 -5.20
CA ALA A 255 4.63 -19.74 -5.02
C ALA A 255 4.91 -18.65 -3.98
N ALA A 256 4.21 -17.52 -4.10
CA ALA A 256 4.35 -16.42 -3.17
C ALA A 256 3.95 -16.81 -1.74
N LEU A 257 2.87 -17.57 -1.54
CA LEU A 257 2.42 -17.99 -0.23
C LEU A 257 3.41 -18.96 0.47
N HIS A 258 4.09 -19.80 -0.32
CA HIS A 258 5.05 -20.77 0.19
C HIS A 258 6.52 -20.31 0.19
N ASP A 259 6.80 -19.07 -0.23
CA ASP A 259 8.18 -18.53 -0.32
C ASP A 259 9.10 -19.36 -1.24
N ILE A 260 8.53 -19.87 -2.34
CA ILE A 260 9.25 -20.64 -3.36
C ILE A 260 9.24 -19.91 -4.69
N SER A 261 10.14 -20.27 -5.62
CA SER A 261 10.15 -19.71 -6.95
C SER A 261 8.95 -20.21 -7.79
N HIS A 262 8.59 -19.44 -8.83
CA HIS A 262 7.59 -19.84 -9.82
C HIS A 262 7.88 -21.24 -10.38
N ASP A 263 9.13 -21.50 -10.76
CA ASP A 263 9.54 -22.78 -11.36
C ASP A 263 9.32 -23.96 -10.41
N VAL A 264 9.62 -23.80 -9.13
CA VAL A 264 9.40 -24.84 -8.11
C VAL A 264 7.89 -25.12 -7.92
N ALA A 265 7.07 -24.06 -7.89
CA ALA A 265 5.62 -24.22 -7.81
C ALA A 265 5.06 -24.85 -9.10
N LEU A 266 5.55 -24.45 -10.26
CA LEU A 266 5.15 -25.02 -11.54
C LEU A 266 5.51 -26.52 -11.64
N ASP A 267 6.70 -26.91 -11.22
CA ASP A 267 7.11 -28.32 -11.18
C ASP A 267 6.23 -29.16 -10.25
N HIS A 268 5.79 -28.55 -9.11
CA HIS A 268 4.85 -29.20 -8.20
C HIS A 268 3.49 -29.51 -8.85
N PHE A 269 3.01 -28.59 -9.72
CA PHE A 269 1.71 -28.71 -10.38
C PHE A 269 1.76 -29.33 -11.77
N ARG A 270 2.93 -29.52 -12.35
CA ARG A 270 3.08 -30.05 -13.71
C ARG A 270 2.31 -31.36 -13.88
N GLY A 271 1.38 -31.37 -14.84
CA GLY A 271 0.52 -32.52 -15.16
C GLY A 271 -0.65 -32.74 -14.19
N LYS A 272 -0.75 -32.01 -13.08
CA LYS A 272 -1.92 -32.08 -12.20
C LYS A 272 -3.15 -31.43 -12.86
N ARG A 273 -4.33 -31.83 -12.44
CA ARG A 273 -5.59 -31.23 -12.89
C ARG A 273 -5.80 -29.86 -12.25
N TYR A 274 -6.52 -28.97 -12.93
CA TYR A 274 -6.84 -27.64 -12.38
C TYR A 274 -7.61 -27.67 -11.05
N GLY A 275 -8.39 -28.74 -10.78
CA GLY A 275 -9.01 -28.93 -9.48
C GLY A 275 -8.02 -29.05 -8.33
N GLU A 276 -6.88 -29.71 -8.57
CA GLU A 276 -5.81 -29.86 -7.58
C GLU A 276 -5.07 -28.52 -7.38
N LEU A 277 -4.66 -27.84 -8.46
CA LEU A 277 -4.07 -26.52 -8.40
C LEU A 277 -4.96 -25.52 -7.61
N LYS A 278 -6.24 -25.44 -7.98
CA LYS A 278 -7.20 -24.53 -7.33
C LYS A 278 -7.44 -24.91 -5.85
N GLY A 279 -7.53 -26.20 -5.55
CA GLY A 279 -7.71 -26.71 -4.20
C GLY A 279 -6.52 -26.34 -3.31
N GLU A 280 -5.32 -26.73 -3.70
CA GLU A 280 -4.10 -26.47 -2.95
C GLU A 280 -3.81 -24.96 -2.82
N THR A 281 -4.09 -24.15 -3.86
CA THR A 281 -3.94 -22.69 -3.80
C THR A 281 -4.96 -22.08 -2.83
N ALA A 282 -6.21 -22.55 -2.82
CA ALA A 282 -7.22 -22.07 -1.88
C ALA A 282 -6.86 -22.42 -0.44
N ASP A 283 -6.37 -23.64 -0.19
CA ASP A 283 -5.91 -24.08 1.12
C ASP A 283 -4.74 -23.24 1.62
N ALA A 284 -3.73 -23.01 0.78
CA ALA A 284 -2.59 -22.14 1.10
C ALA A 284 -3.02 -20.71 1.46
N ILE A 285 -3.99 -20.13 0.74
CA ILE A 285 -4.54 -18.80 1.07
C ILE A 285 -5.23 -18.82 2.43
N ILE A 286 -6.06 -19.83 2.70
CA ILE A 286 -6.81 -19.96 3.96
C ILE A 286 -5.84 -20.14 5.14
N ASP A 287 -4.84 -20.99 4.99
CA ASP A 287 -3.85 -21.27 6.03
C ASP A 287 -3.08 -19.98 6.44
N VAL A 288 -2.78 -19.11 5.48
CA VAL A 288 -2.10 -17.84 5.75
C VAL A 288 -3.07 -16.81 6.32
N LEU A 289 -4.29 -16.70 5.79
CA LEU A 289 -5.22 -15.64 6.20
C LEU A 289 -5.94 -15.95 7.52
N THR A 290 -6.22 -17.21 7.86
CA THR A 290 -6.96 -17.56 9.07
C THR A 290 -6.33 -17.01 10.36
N PRO A 291 -5.02 -17.18 10.65
CA PRO A 291 -4.41 -16.61 11.85
C PRO A 291 -4.43 -15.06 11.82
N ILE A 292 -4.28 -14.44 10.65
CA ILE A 292 -4.38 -12.99 10.50
C ILE A 292 -5.81 -12.52 10.84
N GLN A 293 -6.83 -13.19 10.34
CA GLN A 293 -8.24 -12.89 10.59
C GLN A 293 -8.58 -13.01 12.08
N GLN A 294 -8.13 -14.08 12.73
CA GLN A 294 -8.32 -14.29 14.16
C GLN A 294 -7.70 -13.18 14.98
N ARG A 295 -6.43 -12.84 14.68
CA ARG A 295 -5.74 -11.76 15.39
C ARG A 295 -6.35 -10.38 15.12
N ALA A 296 -6.78 -10.10 13.90
CA ALA A 296 -7.47 -8.86 13.56
C ALA A 296 -8.82 -8.74 14.31
N ALA A 297 -9.57 -9.83 14.42
CA ALA A 297 -10.82 -9.86 15.18
C ALA A 297 -10.59 -9.58 16.69
N GLU A 298 -9.53 -10.15 17.28
CA GLU A 298 -9.13 -9.85 18.66
C GLU A 298 -8.83 -8.35 18.83
N LEU A 299 -8.02 -7.76 17.94
CA LEU A 299 -7.69 -6.32 18.02
C LEU A 299 -8.92 -5.43 17.85
N LEU A 300 -9.83 -5.80 16.95
CA LEU A 300 -11.07 -5.06 16.71
C LEU A 300 -12.11 -5.25 17.84
N SER A 301 -11.95 -6.28 18.69
CA SER A 301 -12.82 -6.45 19.87
C SER A 301 -12.54 -5.42 20.98
N ASP A 302 -11.36 -4.78 20.96
CA ASP A 302 -11.00 -3.66 21.84
C ASP A 302 -10.52 -2.46 21.00
N PRO A 303 -11.45 -1.75 20.34
CA PRO A 303 -11.11 -0.64 19.46
C PRO A 303 -10.51 0.56 20.21
N GLU A 304 -10.79 0.72 21.51
CA GLU A 304 -10.22 1.81 22.31
C GLU A 304 -8.72 1.61 22.54
N SER A 305 -8.29 0.40 22.86
CA SER A 305 -6.88 0.04 22.99
C SER A 305 -6.13 0.24 21.67
N LEU A 306 -6.71 -0.22 20.55
CA LEU A 306 -6.11 -0.03 19.22
C LEU A 306 -5.98 1.46 18.87
N GLN A 307 -7.01 2.27 19.12
CA GLN A 307 -6.96 3.71 18.90
C GLN A 307 -5.91 4.39 19.78
N GLN A 308 -5.75 3.94 21.03
CA GLN A 308 -4.71 4.49 21.91
C GLN A 308 -3.30 4.21 21.36
N GLN A 309 -3.04 3.00 20.91
CA GLN A 309 -1.76 2.65 20.26
C GLN A 309 -1.50 3.52 19.02
N LEU A 310 -2.53 3.75 18.19
CA LEU A 310 -2.42 4.61 17.02
C LEU A 310 -2.14 6.08 17.41
N ARG A 311 -2.76 6.61 18.47
CA ARG A 311 -2.48 7.96 18.96
C ARG A 311 -1.03 8.11 19.45
N GLU A 312 -0.54 7.12 20.20
CA GLU A 312 0.84 7.12 20.69
C GLU A 312 1.87 7.06 19.55
N SER A 313 1.64 6.21 18.55
CA SER A 313 2.47 6.16 17.36
C SER A 313 2.37 7.46 16.53
N SER A 314 1.17 8.03 16.40
CA SER A 314 0.98 9.33 15.72
C SER A 314 1.76 10.46 16.41
N ALA A 315 1.81 10.47 17.75
CA ALA A 315 2.60 11.47 18.47
C ALA A 315 4.10 11.35 18.22
N ARG A 316 4.62 10.11 18.07
CA ARG A 316 6.03 9.91 17.69
C ARG A 316 6.28 10.30 16.23
N ALA A 317 5.36 9.95 15.33
CA ALA A 317 5.42 10.36 13.93
C ALA A 317 5.38 11.88 13.78
N GLU A 318 4.51 12.57 14.53
CA GLU A 318 4.43 14.03 14.56
C GLU A 318 5.74 14.68 14.99
N ALA A 319 6.42 14.13 16.01
CA ALA A 319 7.70 14.67 16.45
C ALA A 319 8.78 14.62 15.36
N VAL A 320 8.78 13.57 14.53
CA VAL A 320 9.67 13.46 13.37
C VAL A 320 9.25 14.45 12.27
N ALA A 321 7.97 14.50 11.97
CA ALA A 321 7.40 15.35 10.92
C ALA A 321 7.62 16.85 11.23
N ALA A 322 7.40 17.26 12.48
CA ALA A 322 7.59 18.63 12.93
C ALA A 322 9.01 19.13 12.69
N ALA A 323 10.03 18.30 12.96
CA ALA A 323 11.42 18.69 12.73
C ALA A 323 11.73 19.01 11.25
N THR A 324 11.13 18.28 10.34
CA THR A 324 11.28 18.54 8.90
C THR A 324 10.46 19.75 8.47
N LEU A 325 9.20 19.85 8.94
CA LEU A 325 8.34 21.00 8.65
C LEU A 325 9.00 22.30 9.13
N ASP A 326 9.55 22.30 10.33
CA ASP A 326 10.28 23.42 10.91
C ASP A 326 11.43 23.87 10.02
N ARG A 327 12.22 22.94 9.54
CA ARG A 327 13.36 23.20 8.63
C ARG A 327 12.90 23.81 7.30
N VAL A 328 11.77 23.33 6.77
CA VAL A 328 11.18 23.85 5.53
C VAL A 328 10.65 25.27 5.73
N GLN A 329 9.90 25.49 6.82
CA GLN A 329 9.35 26.83 7.15
C GLN A 329 10.44 27.87 7.34
N GLU A 330 11.51 27.53 8.07
CA GLU A 330 12.66 28.40 8.26
C GLU A 330 13.32 28.78 6.91
N ALA A 331 13.54 27.79 6.04
CA ALA A 331 14.12 28.02 4.71
C ALA A 331 13.23 28.89 3.80
N LEU A 332 11.91 28.87 4.03
CA LEU A 332 10.94 29.71 3.33
C LEU A 332 10.76 31.10 3.96
N GLY A 333 11.32 31.35 5.15
CA GLY A 333 11.22 32.61 5.88
C GLY A 333 9.87 32.84 6.57
N LEU A 334 9.16 31.74 6.89
CA LEU A 334 7.92 31.84 7.66
C LEU A 334 8.23 32.15 9.12
N LEU A 335 7.48 33.10 9.71
CA LEU A 335 7.58 33.40 11.15
C LEU A 335 6.89 32.30 11.97
N ARG A 336 7.47 31.97 13.12
CA ARG A 336 6.96 30.97 14.09
C ARG A 336 6.42 31.63 15.33
#